data_e637694084d7e9ff141c30c2718a32b3
#
_entry.id   e637694084d7e9ff141c30c2718a32b3
#
_cell.length_a   1.000
_cell.length_b   1.000
_cell.length_c   1.000
_cell.angle_alpha   90.00
_cell.angle_beta   90.00
_cell.angle_gamma   90.00
#
_symmetry.space_group_name_H-M   'P 1'
#
loop_
_entity.id
_entity.type
_entity.pdbx_description
1 polymer ?
#
loop_
_entity_poly.entity_id
_entity_poly.type
_entity_poly.pdbx_seq_one_letter_code
_entity_poly.pdbx_strand_id
1 'polypeptide(L)'
;MYSSFRHLFKYLTLAAAAVAATGCSHNNYQSGYGVVWVTVTAEPGSFAGYIVNLDSITLTDKAGNSYTALATVEPVDLTRLGGYAELWGSATVPVDTYVSATVTLDYTNAVVSVPQAGVPQKATVVGTTGTAVTTVTVTTKLDPNNPLVLTASYATSNAQRLALDFNLPAGNSINTSTSPATVTVNPYVTAAVAPADSKLIRVRGPLINSSVGLGTYTIYERPFFDEASNIGTLSMFNDANTVYTINGVMYQGSAGMQQLSQASAGTTLTTAYTTFEPTTTPTGVAGKFNTVYLVAGTSLETFYAQVLSGTVVARSGNTLTVRGATVWGPTLSFTTGYAEFLENDAQVLVGPGTIVTADGNAQATGLNYQSIGVGQKIEAIGSYSLSGSGVVTLDASSATAGQVRLQNTEAYGPLLTGAAGSGTITLDALAGWPASVFNFAGTGSTSANDSSAAAYRLATGTTDLSTAAAATPIFAEGYVNAFGAAPPDFNAASIVPESAMPASLRVTWSGGGTTVPFTGLSSGGFAVDLGNANLASATIVIGGEVIDLHSLPASPQVVPTATPVSTTYSPAFSLGNAANGISTYSSFSSYAGAVTSGVTTSAEALSLEARGTYDRATNTFTADTVNLVL
;
A
#
# COMPACT_ATOMS: atom_id res chain seq x y z
N MET A 1 18.66 2.54 -41.55
CA MET A 1 19.51 3.69 -41.22
C MET A 1 18.77 4.82 -40.46
N TYR A 2 17.51 4.61 -40.05
CA TYR A 2 16.67 5.60 -39.33
C TYR A 2 16.47 5.28 -37.84
N SER A 3 16.91 4.12 -37.39
CA SER A 3 16.74 3.67 -35.98
C SER A 3 17.85 4.16 -35.03
N SER A 4 19.03 4.42 -35.59
CA SER A 4 20.19 4.80 -34.75
C SER A 4 20.23 6.29 -34.34
N PHE A 5 19.40 7.14 -34.96
CA PHE A 5 19.38 8.58 -34.61
C PHE A 5 18.47 8.91 -33.40
N ARG A 6 17.48 8.07 -33.12
CA ARG A 6 16.61 8.29 -31.93
C ARG A 6 17.29 7.99 -30.61
N HIS A 7 18.22 7.07 -30.60
CA HIS A 7 18.97 6.73 -29.39
C HIS A 7 20.05 7.78 -29.04
N LEU A 8 20.64 8.41 -30.07
CA LEU A 8 21.66 9.44 -29.82
C LEU A 8 21.07 10.74 -29.21
N PHE A 9 19.83 11.09 -29.54
CA PHE A 9 19.16 12.26 -28.95
C PHE A 9 18.69 12.01 -27.50
N LYS A 10 18.32 10.78 -27.16
CA LYS A 10 17.99 10.42 -25.76
C LYS A 10 19.22 10.52 -24.84
N TYR A 11 20.39 10.16 -25.34
CA TYR A 11 21.63 10.23 -24.55
C TYR A 11 22.18 11.66 -24.41
N LEU A 12 21.88 12.57 -25.36
CA LEU A 12 22.32 13.97 -25.23
C LEU A 12 21.46 14.79 -24.27
N THR A 13 20.15 14.49 -24.18
CA THR A 13 19.27 15.11 -23.16
C THR A 13 19.49 14.51 -21.77
N LEU A 14 19.83 13.21 -21.66
CA LEU A 14 20.22 12.62 -20.38
C LEU A 14 21.56 13.19 -19.85
N ALA A 15 22.52 13.50 -20.74
CA ALA A 15 23.78 14.10 -20.33
C ALA A 15 23.61 15.53 -19.75
N ALA A 16 22.60 16.29 -20.19
CA ALA A 16 22.30 17.62 -19.64
C ALA A 16 21.53 17.53 -18.29
N ALA A 17 20.69 16.50 -18.11
CA ALA A 17 20.02 16.23 -16.83
C ALA A 17 20.96 15.55 -15.80
N ALA A 18 21.90 14.71 -16.28
CA ALA A 18 22.88 14.05 -15.40
C ALA A 18 23.88 15.03 -14.76
N VAL A 19 24.12 16.21 -15.35
CA VAL A 19 24.98 17.24 -14.72
C VAL A 19 24.25 17.94 -13.55
N ALA A 20 22.92 17.89 -13.49
CA ALA A 20 22.16 18.37 -12.32
C ALA A 20 22.00 17.30 -11.23
N ALA A 21 22.17 16.00 -11.56
CA ALA A 21 22.01 14.88 -10.62
C ALA A 21 23.33 14.36 -10.02
N THR A 22 24.49 14.85 -10.46
CA THR A 22 25.81 14.44 -9.91
C THR A 22 26.17 15.14 -8.59
N GLY A 23 25.23 15.82 -7.93
CA GLY A 23 25.43 16.46 -6.63
C GLY A 23 25.37 15.54 -5.39
N CYS A 24 25.07 14.26 -5.52
CA CYS A 24 24.84 13.38 -4.35
C CYS A 24 25.98 12.43 -3.98
N SER A 25 27.15 12.57 -4.52
CA SER A 25 28.31 11.84 -4.04
C SER A 25 29.37 12.80 -3.51
N HIS A 26 29.57 12.78 -2.24
CA HIS A 26 30.57 13.42 -1.38
C HIS A 26 30.01 14.56 -0.53
N ASN A 27 30.37 14.53 0.73
CA ASN A 27 30.31 15.46 1.83
C ASN A 27 30.54 16.96 1.48
N ASN A 28 29.88 17.47 0.46
CA ASN A 28 29.88 18.89 0.18
C ASN A 28 28.75 19.55 0.95
N TYR A 29 29.13 20.03 2.12
CA TYR A 29 28.41 20.99 2.92
C TYR A 29 27.94 22.16 2.05
N GLN A 30 26.65 22.21 1.76
CA GLN A 30 26.00 23.41 1.26
C GLN A 30 25.22 24.05 2.41
N SER A 31 25.80 25.11 3.01
CA SER A 31 25.07 25.93 3.96
C SER A 31 23.80 26.44 3.28
N GLY A 32 22.63 26.22 3.89
CA GLY A 32 21.35 26.67 3.35
C GLY A 32 20.52 25.60 2.64
N TYR A 33 20.89 24.31 2.71
CA TYR A 33 20.08 23.21 2.18
C TYR A 33 19.71 22.21 3.27
N GLY A 34 18.53 21.63 3.14
CA GLY A 34 18.04 20.53 3.97
C GLY A 34 17.67 19.32 3.12
N VAL A 35 17.47 18.16 3.75
CA VAL A 35 17.12 16.91 3.08
C VAL A 35 15.65 16.58 3.38
N VAL A 36 14.90 16.20 2.35
CA VAL A 36 13.55 15.67 2.47
C VAL A 36 13.50 14.25 1.88
N TRP A 37 12.92 13.33 2.63
CA TRP A 37 12.54 12.00 2.14
C TRP A 37 11.10 12.02 1.68
N VAL A 38 10.87 11.54 0.47
CA VAL A 38 9.53 11.42 -0.10
C VAL A 38 9.08 9.97 0.00
N THR A 39 8.06 9.71 0.81
CA THR A 39 7.40 8.40 0.90
C THR A 39 6.04 8.47 0.24
N VAL A 40 5.66 7.38 -0.42
CA VAL A 40 4.38 7.28 -1.15
C VAL A 40 3.63 6.05 -0.69
N THR A 41 2.35 6.21 -0.46
CA THR A 41 1.38 5.14 -0.21
C THR A 41 0.13 5.38 -1.04
N ALA A 42 -0.74 4.39 -1.12
CA ALA A 42 -2.03 4.56 -1.77
C ALA A 42 -3.15 3.84 -1.02
N GLU A 43 -4.38 4.29 -1.23
CA GLU A 43 -5.60 3.56 -0.94
C GLU A 43 -6.16 3.01 -2.25
N PRO A 44 -6.05 1.71 -2.50
CA PRO A 44 -6.45 1.12 -3.78
C PRO A 44 -7.98 1.09 -3.99
N GLY A 45 -8.76 1.04 -2.93
CA GLY A 45 -10.21 0.95 -3.02
C GLY A 45 -10.66 -0.31 -3.75
N SER A 46 -11.45 -0.13 -4.81
CA SER A 46 -11.95 -1.22 -5.65
C SER A 46 -11.13 -1.45 -6.93
N PHE A 47 -9.95 -0.81 -7.05
CA PHE A 47 -9.08 -1.03 -8.20
C PHE A 47 -8.29 -2.33 -8.04
N ALA A 48 -8.28 -3.13 -9.10
CA ALA A 48 -7.49 -4.36 -9.16
C ALA A 48 -6.06 -4.08 -9.65
N GLY A 49 -5.86 -3.02 -10.45
CA GLY A 49 -4.58 -2.51 -10.88
C GLY A 49 -4.71 -1.03 -11.26
N TYR A 50 -3.68 -0.21 -10.97
CA TYR A 50 -3.68 1.22 -11.31
C TYR A 50 -2.24 1.66 -11.63
N ILE A 51 -1.84 1.41 -12.88
CA ILE A 51 -0.50 1.71 -13.37
C ILE A 51 -0.51 3.06 -14.07
N VAL A 52 0.34 3.97 -13.64
CA VAL A 52 0.48 5.34 -14.15
C VAL A 52 1.93 5.80 -14.05
N ASN A 53 2.38 6.70 -14.93
CA ASN A 53 3.68 7.35 -14.79
C ASN A 53 3.58 8.53 -13.82
N LEU A 54 4.57 8.68 -12.97
CA LEU A 54 4.79 9.88 -12.18
C LEU A 54 5.84 10.74 -12.88
N ASP A 55 5.46 11.92 -13.37
CA ASP A 55 6.40 12.81 -14.03
C ASP A 55 7.26 13.61 -13.04
N SER A 56 6.65 14.11 -11.97
CA SER A 56 7.39 14.88 -10.97
C SER A 56 6.63 15.04 -9.65
N ILE A 57 7.42 15.28 -8.59
CA ILE A 57 6.95 15.84 -7.32
C ILE A 57 7.76 17.12 -7.07
N THR A 58 7.07 18.23 -6.85
CA THR A 58 7.69 19.53 -6.51
C THR A 58 7.18 20.05 -5.18
N LEU A 59 8.03 20.75 -4.46
CA LEU A 59 7.72 21.42 -3.19
C LEU A 59 7.68 22.93 -3.43
N THR A 60 6.70 23.62 -2.85
CA THR A 60 6.60 25.08 -2.94
C THR A 60 6.73 25.69 -1.55
N ASP A 61 7.65 26.65 -1.42
CA ASP A 61 7.90 27.38 -0.19
C ASP A 61 6.84 28.49 0.07
N LYS A 62 6.93 29.15 1.22
CA LYS A 62 6.04 30.27 1.57
C LYS A 62 6.16 31.49 0.65
N ALA A 63 7.30 31.65 -0.04
CA ALA A 63 7.52 32.73 -0.99
C ALA A 63 6.99 32.40 -2.40
N GLY A 64 6.54 31.16 -2.63
CA GLY A 64 6.03 30.69 -3.92
C GLY A 64 7.11 30.11 -4.83
N ASN A 65 8.34 29.90 -4.36
CA ASN A 65 9.38 29.22 -5.14
C ASN A 65 9.16 27.71 -5.11
N SER A 66 9.35 27.06 -6.25
CA SER A 66 9.15 25.62 -6.39
C SER A 66 10.47 24.89 -6.64
N TYR A 67 10.63 23.74 -5.98
CA TYR A 67 11.83 22.90 -6.03
C TYR A 67 11.44 21.45 -6.30
N THR A 68 12.11 20.79 -7.24
CA THR A 68 11.85 19.40 -7.57
C THR A 68 12.37 18.49 -6.45
N ALA A 69 11.46 17.72 -5.86
CA ALA A 69 11.78 16.71 -4.86
C ALA A 69 11.97 15.33 -5.50
N LEU A 70 11.28 15.06 -6.61
CA LEU A 70 11.43 13.85 -7.40
C LEU A 70 11.14 14.19 -8.86
N ALA A 71 11.98 13.73 -9.77
CA ALA A 71 11.80 13.91 -11.21
C ALA A 71 11.66 12.54 -11.88
N THR A 72 10.76 12.46 -12.83
CA THR A 72 10.47 11.36 -13.75
C THR A 72 10.63 9.96 -13.16
N VAL A 73 9.53 9.28 -13.04
CA VAL A 73 9.45 7.93 -12.51
C VAL A 73 8.84 7.01 -13.57
N GLU A 74 9.42 5.82 -13.68
CA GLU A 74 8.86 4.70 -14.45
C GLU A 74 7.41 4.42 -14.02
N PRO A 75 6.64 3.67 -14.83
CA PRO A 75 5.27 3.29 -14.46
C PRO A 75 5.23 2.59 -13.11
N VAL A 76 4.33 3.06 -12.25
CA VAL A 76 4.11 2.47 -10.93
C VAL A 76 2.68 1.98 -10.81
N ASP A 77 2.50 0.81 -10.22
CA ASP A 77 1.19 0.30 -9.84
C ASP A 77 0.83 0.78 -8.43
N LEU A 78 -0.02 1.79 -8.35
CA LEU A 78 -0.44 2.39 -7.08
C LEU A 78 -1.23 1.41 -6.20
N THR A 79 -1.88 0.39 -6.78
CA THR A 79 -2.62 -0.59 -5.97
C THR A 79 -1.70 -1.44 -5.10
N ARG A 80 -0.44 -1.60 -5.47
CA ARG A 80 0.57 -2.30 -4.67
C ARG A 80 0.96 -1.57 -3.39
N LEU A 81 0.69 -0.27 -3.31
CA LEU A 81 1.00 0.58 -2.17
C LEU A 81 -0.11 0.57 -1.10
N GLY A 82 -1.12 -0.29 -1.23
CA GLY A 82 -2.22 -0.38 -0.28
C GLY A 82 -1.80 -0.83 1.12
N GLY A 83 -0.83 -1.75 1.22
CA GLY A 83 -0.39 -2.34 2.48
C GLY A 83 0.84 -1.68 3.13
N TYR A 84 1.57 -0.84 2.43
CA TYR A 84 2.79 -0.18 2.91
C TYR A 84 3.03 1.15 2.18
N ALA A 85 3.95 1.95 2.70
CA ALA A 85 4.53 3.09 2.00
C ALA A 85 5.88 2.69 1.40
N GLU A 86 6.28 3.31 0.30
CA GLU A 86 7.63 3.17 -0.26
C GLU A 86 8.41 4.48 -0.13
N LEU A 87 9.69 4.38 0.16
CA LEU A 87 10.60 5.52 0.04
C LEU A 87 10.99 5.67 -1.44
N TRP A 88 10.47 6.71 -2.08
CA TRP A 88 10.66 6.95 -3.51
C TRP A 88 11.84 7.85 -3.83
N GLY A 89 12.20 8.73 -2.92
CA GLY A 89 13.27 9.66 -3.18
C GLY A 89 13.79 10.40 -1.96
N SER A 90 14.97 10.96 -2.15
CA SER A 90 15.59 11.91 -1.25
C SER A 90 16.00 13.13 -2.06
N ALA A 91 15.57 14.30 -1.63
CA ALA A 91 15.92 15.57 -2.28
C ALA A 91 16.63 16.51 -1.33
N THR A 92 17.63 17.19 -1.86
CA THR A 92 18.31 18.31 -1.18
C THR A 92 17.74 19.59 -1.73
N VAL A 93 16.97 20.30 -0.91
CA VAL A 93 16.29 21.55 -1.28
C VAL A 93 16.65 22.67 -0.30
N PRO A 94 16.47 23.95 -0.65
CA PRO A 94 16.81 25.06 0.25
C PRO A 94 16.16 24.94 1.62
N VAL A 95 16.85 25.41 2.64
CA VAL A 95 16.29 25.56 3.99
C VAL A 95 15.17 26.59 3.95
N ASP A 96 13.94 26.13 4.16
CA ASP A 96 12.75 26.97 4.18
C ASP A 96 11.58 26.24 4.85
N THR A 97 10.43 26.90 4.89
CA THR A 97 9.15 26.31 5.24
C THR A 97 8.35 26.07 3.96
N TYR A 98 8.15 24.81 3.62
CA TYR A 98 7.36 24.39 2.48
C TYR A 98 5.91 24.23 2.88
N VAL A 99 5.01 24.71 2.03
CA VAL A 99 3.57 24.82 2.32
C VAL A 99 2.70 23.99 1.38
N SER A 100 3.27 23.49 0.30
CA SER A 100 2.55 22.58 -0.62
C SER A 100 3.49 21.64 -1.35
N ALA A 101 2.91 20.53 -1.80
CA ALA A 101 3.50 19.60 -2.74
C ALA A 101 2.63 19.54 -4.01
N THR A 102 3.25 19.49 -5.17
CA THR A 102 2.57 19.32 -6.46
C THR A 102 3.05 18.03 -7.11
N VAL A 103 2.11 17.17 -7.47
CA VAL A 103 2.35 15.87 -8.12
C VAL A 103 1.83 15.95 -9.55
N THR A 104 2.64 15.56 -10.52
CA THR A 104 2.26 15.48 -11.94
C THR A 104 2.26 14.01 -12.37
N LEU A 105 1.12 13.53 -12.89
CA LEU A 105 0.90 12.17 -13.36
C LEU A 105 0.69 12.16 -14.87
N ASP A 106 1.31 11.23 -15.60
CA ASP A 106 1.07 10.98 -17.02
C ASP A 106 0.24 9.71 -17.22
N TYR A 107 -0.94 9.88 -17.77
CA TYR A 107 -1.91 8.83 -18.10
C TYR A 107 -1.83 8.33 -19.53
N THR A 108 -0.90 8.80 -20.35
CA THR A 108 -0.84 8.45 -21.78
C THR A 108 -0.82 6.95 -22.04
N ASN A 109 -0.11 6.19 -21.19
CA ASN A 109 -0.03 4.74 -21.23
C ASN A 109 -0.56 4.07 -19.96
N ALA A 110 -1.45 4.74 -19.23
CA ALA A 110 -1.98 4.20 -17.99
C ALA A 110 -2.78 2.91 -18.23
N VAL A 111 -2.64 1.97 -17.29
CA VAL A 111 -3.45 0.75 -17.24
C VAL A 111 -4.21 0.73 -15.93
N VAL A 112 -5.52 0.93 -16.03
CA VAL A 112 -6.42 0.89 -14.89
C VAL A 112 -7.34 -0.30 -15.04
N SER A 113 -7.39 -1.17 -14.03
CA SER A 113 -8.21 -2.38 -14.03
C SER A 113 -9.15 -2.39 -12.83
N VAL A 114 -10.39 -2.80 -13.07
CA VAL A 114 -11.43 -2.89 -12.05
C VAL A 114 -12.05 -4.28 -12.04
N PRO A 115 -12.45 -4.83 -10.88
CA PRO A 115 -13.14 -6.11 -10.83
C PRO A 115 -14.54 -5.97 -11.44
N GLN A 116 -14.87 -6.81 -12.42
CA GLN A 116 -16.22 -7.01 -12.94
C GLN A 116 -16.61 -8.48 -12.74
N ALA A 117 -17.65 -8.71 -11.96
CA ALA A 117 -18.07 -10.07 -11.57
C ALA A 117 -16.94 -10.93 -10.96
N GLY A 118 -16.05 -10.32 -10.17
CA GLY A 118 -14.91 -10.99 -9.53
C GLY A 118 -13.72 -11.26 -10.45
N VAL A 119 -13.76 -10.77 -11.69
CA VAL A 119 -12.64 -10.87 -12.64
C VAL A 119 -12.09 -9.46 -12.89
N PRO A 120 -10.77 -9.23 -12.74
CA PRO A 120 -10.15 -7.96 -13.11
C PRO A 120 -10.30 -7.71 -14.62
N GLN A 121 -10.72 -6.52 -14.99
CA GLN A 121 -10.83 -6.11 -16.39
C GLN A 121 -10.27 -4.70 -16.60
N LYS A 122 -9.56 -4.52 -17.70
CA LYS A 122 -9.03 -3.22 -18.10
C LYS A 122 -10.17 -2.26 -18.40
N ALA A 123 -10.10 -1.06 -17.83
CA ALA A 123 -11.09 -0.01 -18.02
C ALA A 123 -10.64 1.00 -19.08
N THR A 124 -11.61 1.70 -19.68
CA THR A 124 -11.34 2.90 -20.46
C THR A 124 -11.10 4.06 -19.51
N VAL A 125 -9.96 4.73 -19.63
CA VAL A 125 -9.58 5.87 -18.79
C VAL A 125 -9.96 7.17 -19.49
N VAL A 126 -10.72 8.04 -18.80
CA VAL A 126 -11.12 9.36 -19.28
C VAL A 126 -10.91 10.42 -18.19
N GLY A 127 -10.73 11.66 -18.60
CA GLY A 127 -10.71 12.78 -17.67
C GLY A 127 -12.14 13.20 -17.24
N THR A 128 -12.24 14.18 -16.37
CA THR A 128 -13.52 14.72 -15.85
C THR A 128 -14.44 15.29 -16.94
N THR A 129 -13.90 15.62 -18.09
CA THR A 129 -14.67 16.06 -19.29
C THR A 129 -15.17 14.90 -20.13
N GLY A 130 -14.88 13.66 -19.78
CA GLY A 130 -15.22 12.46 -20.56
C GLY A 130 -14.33 12.21 -21.79
N THR A 131 -13.24 12.97 -21.95
CA THR A 131 -12.26 12.82 -23.04
C THR A 131 -11.01 12.09 -22.53
N ALA A 132 -10.20 11.59 -23.47
CA ALA A 132 -8.90 11.00 -23.13
C ALA A 132 -8.06 12.00 -22.30
N VAL A 133 -7.42 11.49 -21.28
CA VAL A 133 -6.53 12.26 -20.39
C VAL A 133 -5.08 11.88 -20.68
N THR A 134 -4.19 12.86 -20.65
CA THR A 134 -2.74 12.65 -20.80
C THR A 134 -2.01 12.99 -19.52
N THR A 135 -2.09 14.23 -19.06
CA THR A 135 -1.37 14.70 -17.87
C THR A 135 -2.34 15.33 -16.89
N VAL A 136 -2.18 14.98 -15.61
CA VAL A 136 -2.93 15.61 -14.51
C VAL A 136 -1.95 16.08 -13.46
N THR A 137 -2.10 17.34 -13.04
CA THR A 137 -1.31 17.93 -11.97
C THR A 137 -2.20 18.19 -10.76
N VAL A 138 -1.77 17.70 -9.60
CA VAL A 138 -2.47 17.86 -8.32
C VAL A 138 -1.59 18.63 -7.37
N THR A 139 -2.12 19.72 -6.83
CA THR A 139 -1.44 20.49 -5.76
C THR A 139 -2.12 20.24 -4.44
N THR A 140 -1.35 19.76 -3.46
CA THR A 140 -1.81 19.55 -2.09
C THR A 140 -1.12 20.54 -1.16
N LYS A 141 -1.91 21.33 -0.44
CA LYS A 141 -1.43 22.24 0.59
C LYS A 141 -1.22 21.48 1.89
N LEU A 142 -0.05 21.66 2.48
CA LEU A 142 0.24 21.12 3.80
C LEU A 142 -0.55 21.86 4.89
N ASP A 143 -0.78 21.19 6.01
CA ASP A 143 -1.42 21.82 7.16
C ASP A 143 -0.59 23.05 7.60
N PRO A 144 -1.19 24.24 7.68
CA PRO A 144 -0.50 25.44 8.14
C PRO A 144 0.10 25.31 9.55
N ASN A 145 -0.46 24.42 10.39
CA ASN A 145 0.04 24.17 11.74
C ASN A 145 1.14 23.08 11.78
N ASN A 146 1.32 22.33 10.68
CA ASN A 146 2.34 21.30 10.54
C ASN A 146 2.99 21.36 9.15
N PRO A 147 3.60 22.48 8.75
CA PRO A 147 4.28 22.61 7.48
C PRO A 147 5.57 21.80 7.46
N LEU A 148 6.12 21.53 6.29
CA LEU A 148 7.43 20.93 6.14
C LEU A 148 8.51 21.99 6.39
N VAL A 149 9.15 21.95 7.55
CA VAL A 149 10.24 22.88 7.92
C VAL A 149 11.56 22.18 7.77
N LEU A 150 12.38 22.63 6.82
CA LEU A 150 13.73 22.13 6.63
C LEU A 150 14.74 23.05 7.31
N THR A 151 15.63 22.44 8.08
CA THR A 151 16.75 23.12 8.73
C THR A 151 18.05 22.67 8.08
N ALA A 152 19.09 23.51 8.14
CA ALA A 152 20.40 23.16 7.61
C ALA A 152 20.89 21.87 8.28
N SER A 153 21.20 20.88 7.47
CA SER A 153 21.61 19.58 7.96
C SER A 153 22.87 19.09 7.27
N TYR A 154 23.79 18.57 8.08
CA TYR A 154 25.06 18.00 7.64
C TYR A 154 24.96 16.52 7.26
N ALA A 155 23.81 15.89 7.54
CA ALA A 155 23.66 14.46 7.36
C ALA A 155 22.19 14.13 7.00
N THR A 156 21.99 13.05 6.27
CA THR A 156 20.69 12.39 6.07
C THR A 156 19.97 12.12 7.40
N SER A 157 20.71 12.15 8.50
CA SER A 157 20.21 12.01 9.86
C SER A 157 19.23 13.10 10.31
N ASN A 158 19.15 14.26 9.68
CA ASN A 158 18.20 15.34 10.00
C ASN A 158 17.17 15.55 8.88
N ALA A 159 17.03 14.57 7.98
CA ALA A 159 16.04 14.63 6.93
C ALA A 159 14.63 14.67 7.51
N GLN A 160 13.78 15.48 6.92
CA GLN A 160 12.35 15.47 7.17
C GLN A 160 11.65 14.53 6.20
N ARG A 161 10.53 13.96 6.61
CA ARG A 161 9.71 13.10 5.77
C ARG A 161 8.52 13.87 5.23
N LEU A 162 8.32 13.81 3.91
CA LEU A 162 7.06 14.15 3.27
C LEU A 162 6.38 12.83 2.86
N ALA A 163 5.20 12.58 3.40
CA ALA A 163 4.38 11.44 3.01
C ALA A 163 3.29 11.90 2.04
N LEU A 164 3.19 11.23 0.91
CA LEU A 164 2.12 11.38 -0.07
C LEU A 164 1.22 10.14 -0.01
N ASP A 165 -0.10 10.36 0.03
CA ASP A 165 -1.11 9.31 0.00
C ASP A 165 -2.05 9.51 -1.19
N PHE A 166 -2.03 8.56 -2.14
CA PHE A 166 -2.90 8.53 -3.30
C PHE A 166 -4.21 7.85 -2.94
N ASN A 167 -5.27 8.62 -2.76
CA ASN A 167 -6.58 8.07 -2.48
C ASN A 167 -7.34 7.80 -3.79
N LEU A 168 -7.19 6.58 -4.33
CA LEU A 168 -7.79 6.21 -5.60
C LEU A 168 -9.32 6.26 -5.58
N PRO A 169 -10.00 5.75 -4.52
CA PRO A 169 -11.47 5.81 -4.48
C PRO A 169 -12.02 7.24 -4.32
N ALA A 170 -11.31 8.14 -3.65
CA ALA A 170 -11.77 9.53 -3.50
C ALA A 170 -11.70 10.29 -4.82
N GLY A 171 -10.65 10.05 -5.60
CA GLY A 171 -10.36 10.81 -6.80
C GLY A 171 -10.92 10.25 -8.09
N ASN A 172 -11.45 9.01 -8.10
CA ASN A 172 -11.85 8.35 -9.33
C ASN A 172 -13.28 7.81 -9.22
N SER A 173 -14.05 7.93 -10.29
CA SER A 173 -15.34 7.28 -10.40
C SER A 173 -15.31 6.12 -11.39
N ILE A 174 -15.96 5.00 -11.02
CA ILE A 174 -16.01 3.78 -11.82
C ILE A 174 -17.42 3.60 -12.34
N ASN A 175 -17.57 3.54 -13.67
CA ASN A 175 -18.82 3.19 -14.33
C ASN A 175 -18.72 1.78 -14.91
N THR A 176 -19.36 0.81 -14.26
CA THR A 176 -19.41 -0.59 -14.70
C THR A 176 -20.58 -0.91 -15.63
N SER A 177 -21.43 0.07 -15.98
CA SER A 177 -22.54 -0.13 -16.92
C SER A 177 -22.07 -0.19 -18.37
N THR A 178 -20.81 0.19 -18.62
CA THR A 178 -20.14 0.07 -19.92
C THR A 178 -19.25 -1.17 -19.98
N SER A 179 -19.01 -1.70 -21.18
CA SER A 179 -18.08 -2.80 -21.39
C SER A 179 -17.09 -2.42 -22.52
N PRO A 180 -15.82 -2.20 -22.23
CA PRO A 180 -15.19 -2.21 -20.91
C PRO A 180 -15.73 -1.12 -19.97
N ALA A 181 -15.53 -1.30 -18.65
CA ALA A 181 -15.85 -0.28 -17.67
C ALA A 181 -15.13 1.04 -17.97
N THR A 182 -15.72 2.16 -17.60
CA THR A 182 -15.09 3.47 -17.77
C THR A 182 -14.68 4.01 -16.39
N VAL A 183 -13.42 4.44 -16.28
CA VAL A 183 -12.90 5.13 -15.10
C VAL A 183 -12.65 6.59 -15.44
N THR A 184 -13.38 7.48 -14.76
CA THR A 184 -13.11 8.92 -14.84
C THR A 184 -12.07 9.26 -13.79
N VAL A 185 -10.91 9.73 -14.21
CA VAL A 185 -9.79 10.06 -13.32
C VAL A 185 -9.82 11.53 -12.92
N ASN A 186 -9.68 11.75 -11.62
CA ASN A 186 -9.50 13.03 -10.97
C ASN A 186 -8.62 12.81 -9.72
N PRO A 187 -7.31 12.57 -9.89
CA PRO A 187 -6.44 12.08 -8.83
C PRO A 187 -6.55 12.90 -7.56
N TYR A 188 -6.64 12.21 -6.43
CA TYR A 188 -6.71 12.80 -5.12
C TYR A 188 -5.48 12.38 -4.31
N VAL A 189 -4.62 13.34 -4.00
CA VAL A 189 -3.34 13.11 -3.30
C VAL A 189 -3.27 14.00 -2.09
N THR A 190 -3.11 13.42 -0.92
CA THR A 190 -2.82 14.18 0.29
C THR A 190 -1.32 14.20 0.58
N ALA A 191 -0.86 15.24 1.27
CA ALA A 191 0.52 15.39 1.67
C ALA A 191 0.60 15.72 3.16
N ALA A 192 1.47 15.02 3.90
CA ALA A 192 1.64 15.26 5.32
C ALA A 192 3.09 15.06 5.75
N VAL A 193 3.51 15.81 6.78
CA VAL A 193 4.83 15.65 7.42
C VAL A 193 4.80 14.50 8.44
N ALA A 194 3.67 14.32 9.10
CA ALA A 194 3.39 13.22 10.02
C ALA A 194 2.04 12.60 9.62
N PRO A 195 2.05 11.58 8.74
CA PRO A 195 0.81 10.95 8.26
C PRO A 195 0.11 10.19 9.37
N ALA A 196 -1.22 10.12 9.28
CA ALA A 196 -2.07 9.31 10.16
C ALA A 196 -1.88 7.80 9.97
N ASP A 197 -1.31 7.42 8.85
CA ASP A 197 -1.19 6.03 8.45
C ASP A 197 -0.03 5.34 9.17
N SER A 198 -0.32 4.21 9.81
CA SER A 198 0.66 3.35 10.49
C SER A 198 1.33 2.34 9.56
N LYS A 199 1.15 2.45 8.24
CA LYS A 199 1.75 1.53 7.28
C LYS A 199 3.27 1.50 7.40
N LEU A 200 3.84 0.30 7.31
CA LEU A 200 5.29 0.14 7.26
C LEU A 200 5.84 0.81 6.01
N ILE A 201 7.02 1.40 6.14
CA ILE A 201 7.74 2.00 5.03
C ILE A 201 8.71 0.97 4.49
N ARG A 202 8.56 0.63 3.23
CA ARG A 202 9.44 -0.28 2.51
C ARG A 202 10.62 0.52 1.94
N VAL A 203 11.82 0.09 2.27
CA VAL A 203 13.08 0.67 1.78
C VAL A 203 13.99 -0.45 1.29
N ARG A 204 14.80 -0.20 0.27
CA ARG A 204 15.72 -1.21 -0.26
C ARG A 204 17.06 -0.64 -0.66
N GLY A 205 18.05 -1.54 -0.74
CA GLY A 205 19.34 -1.24 -1.35
C GLY A 205 20.44 -2.21 -0.93
N PRO A 206 21.62 -2.13 -1.57
CA PRO A 206 22.76 -2.94 -1.16
C PRO A 206 23.27 -2.53 0.22
N LEU A 207 23.59 -3.53 1.03
CA LEU A 207 24.20 -3.37 2.34
C LEU A 207 25.57 -2.68 2.22
N ILE A 208 25.82 -1.62 2.96
CA ILE A 208 27.12 -0.94 3.04
C ILE A 208 27.93 -1.50 4.21
N ASN A 209 27.32 -1.51 5.38
CA ASN A 209 27.92 -1.99 6.62
C ASN A 209 26.85 -2.39 7.63
N SER A 210 27.26 -3.05 8.69
CA SER A 210 26.43 -3.41 9.81
C SER A 210 27.22 -3.39 11.12
N SER A 211 26.54 -3.11 12.23
CA SER A 211 27.11 -3.11 13.57
C SER A 211 26.22 -3.90 14.53
N VAL A 212 26.64 -5.10 14.87
CA VAL A 212 25.91 -5.97 15.81
C VAL A 212 25.77 -5.30 17.18
N GLY A 213 26.83 -4.66 17.66
CA GLY A 213 26.84 -4.02 18.98
C GLY A 213 25.92 -2.80 19.10
N LEU A 214 25.66 -2.11 17.97
CA LEU A 214 24.77 -0.95 17.92
C LEU A 214 23.36 -1.32 17.45
N GLY A 215 23.13 -2.54 16.95
CA GLY A 215 21.88 -2.94 16.33
C GLY A 215 21.55 -2.12 15.08
N THR A 216 22.56 -1.74 14.30
CA THR A 216 22.37 -0.89 13.12
C THR A 216 23.01 -1.48 11.87
N TYR A 217 22.43 -1.15 10.72
CA TYR A 217 23.06 -1.37 9.42
C TYR A 217 22.78 -0.18 8.50
N THR A 218 23.59 -0.03 7.45
CA THR A 218 23.49 1.06 6.48
C THR A 218 23.38 0.47 5.08
N ILE A 219 22.50 1.05 4.28
CA ILE A 219 22.29 0.67 2.86
C ILE A 219 22.55 1.86 1.94
N TYR A 220 22.85 1.57 0.66
CA TYR A 220 22.66 2.54 -0.41
C TYR A 220 21.20 2.47 -0.84
N GLU A 221 20.45 3.53 -0.56
CA GLU A 221 19.03 3.61 -0.88
C GLU A 221 18.80 3.58 -2.39
N ARG A 222 17.89 2.70 -2.83
CA ARG A 222 17.44 2.56 -4.22
C ARG A 222 15.92 2.54 -4.29
N PRO A 223 15.30 3.41 -5.08
CA PRO A 223 13.85 3.38 -5.27
C PRO A 223 13.39 2.06 -5.91
N PHE A 224 12.15 1.67 -5.66
CA PHE A 224 11.61 0.41 -6.22
C PHE A 224 11.33 0.48 -7.72
N PHE A 225 11.24 1.66 -8.29
CA PHE A 225 11.04 1.88 -9.73
C PHE A 225 12.35 2.09 -10.50
N ASP A 226 13.48 2.31 -9.83
CA ASP A 226 14.79 2.49 -10.47
C ASP A 226 15.88 1.77 -9.68
N GLU A 227 16.28 0.63 -10.18
CA GLU A 227 17.31 -0.21 -9.54
C GLU A 227 18.73 0.28 -9.77
N ALA A 228 18.93 1.16 -10.74
CA ALA A 228 20.25 1.68 -11.08
C ALA A 228 20.64 2.92 -10.26
N SER A 229 19.64 3.67 -9.78
CA SER A 229 19.90 4.90 -9.03
C SER A 229 20.35 4.61 -7.60
N ASN A 230 21.08 5.59 -7.06
CA ASN A 230 21.47 5.63 -5.66
C ASN A 230 21.11 7.03 -5.14
N ILE A 231 20.08 7.08 -4.31
CA ILE A 231 19.56 8.35 -3.78
C ILE A 231 20.18 8.74 -2.43
N GLY A 232 21.19 8.01 -1.99
CA GLY A 232 21.93 8.31 -0.76
C GLY A 232 22.14 7.09 0.12
N THR A 233 22.54 7.33 1.36
CA THR A 233 22.74 6.30 2.37
C THR A 233 21.69 6.42 3.46
N LEU A 234 21.15 5.28 3.89
CA LEU A 234 20.15 5.21 4.93
C LEU A 234 20.62 4.30 6.06
N SER A 235 20.60 4.84 7.29
CA SER A 235 20.92 4.06 8.49
C SER A 235 19.64 3.48 9.09
N MET A 236 19.62 2.18 9.31
CA MET A 236 18.53 1.40 9.80
C MET A 236 18.80 0.94 11.23
N PHE A 237 17.79 0.92 12.06
CA PHE A 237 17.86 0.49 13.46
C PHE A 237 17.07 -0.79 13.65
N ASN A 238 17.62 -1.69 14.47
CA ASN A 238 17.04 -3.01 14.75
C ASN A 238 16.99 -3.25 16.25
N ASP A 239 16.04 -4.06 16.67
CA ASP A 239 15.87 -4.46 18.07
C ASP A 239 15.74 -6.00 18.21
N ALA A 240 15.38 -6.45 19.42
CA ALA A 240 15.21 -7.87 19.72
C ALA A 240 14.01 -8.51 19.00
N ASN A 241 13.06 -7.70 18.52
CA ASN A 241 11.86 -8.18 17.84
C ASN A 241 12.00 -8.18 16.32
N THR A 242 13.03 -7.49 15.79
CA THR A 242 13.28 -7.45 14.34
C THR A 242 13.39 -8.86 13.77
N VAL A 243 12.60 -9.16 12.74
CA VAL A 243 12.62 -10.43 12.01
C VAL A 243 13.47 -10.30 10.77
N TYR A 244 14.23 -11.33 10.44
CA TYR A 244 15.11 -11.36 9.28
C TYR A 244 14.84 -12.62 8.45
N THR A 245 14.82 -12.46 7.13
CA THR A 245 14.90 -13.56 6.18
C THR A 245 16.14 -13.37 5.33
N ILE A 246 17.19 -14.14 5.61
CA ILE A 246 18.50 -14.01 4.96
C ILE A 246 18.82 -15.33 4.26
N ASN A 247 19.02 -15.28 2.94
CA ASN A 247 19.34 -16.44 2.12
C ASN A 247 18.35 -17.62 2.34
N GLY A 248 17.06 -17.30 2.44
CA GLY A 248 15.98 -18.28 2.63
C GLY A 248 15.80 -18.78 4.07
N VAL A 249 16.58 -18.29 5.03
CA VAL A 249 16.50 -18.70 6.44
C VAL A 249 15.99 -17.54 7.29
N MET A 250 15.05 -17.85 8.19
CA MET A 250 14.47 -16.87 9.10
C MET A 250 15.21 -16.82 10.44
N TYR A 251 15.41 -15.60 10.94
CA TYR A 251 16.06 -15.29 12.21
C TYR A 251 15.31 -14.19 12.94
N GLN A 252 15.59 -14.00 14.22
CA GLN A 252 15.05 -12.89 15.03
C GLN A 252 16.14 -12.22 15.85
N GLY A 253 16.02 -10.92 16.04
CA GLY A 253 16.85 -10.10 16.92
C GLY A 253 18.35 -10.23 16.65
N SER A 254 19.14 -10.47 17.71
CA SER A 254 20.59 -10.51 17.60
C SER A 254 21.13 -11.63 16.70
N ALA A 255 20.43 -12.76 16.58
CA ALA A 255 20.82 -13.85 15.69
C ALA A 255 20.74 -13.40 14.21
N GLY A 256 19.67 -12.70 13.84
CA GLY A 256 19.51 -12.14 12.49
C GLY A 256 20.55 -11.06 12.20
N MET A 257 20.83 -10.18 13.17
CA MET A 257 21.84 -9.17 13.02
C MET A 257 23.26 -9.74 12.85
N GLN A 258 23.57 -10.85 13.54
CA GLN A 258 24.82 -11.59 13.34
C GLN A 258 24.93 -12.16 11.92
N GLN A 259 23.84 -12.75 11.40
CA GLN A 259 23.85 -13.26 10.01
C GLN A 259 24.01 -12.14 8.99
N LEU A 260 23.31 -11.02 9.18
CA LEU A 260 23.45 -9.85 8.32
C LEU A 260 24.90 -9.30 8.33
N SER A 261 25.57 -9.35 9.47
CA SER A 261 26.96 -8.87 9.59
C SER A 261 27.98 -9.74 8.83
N GLN A 262 27.63 -10.96 8.47
CA GLN A 262 28.44 -11.85 7.66
C GLN A 262 28.18 -11.69 6.15
N ALA A 263 27.16 -10.90 5.80
CA ALA A 263 26.81 -10.67 4.40
C ALA A 263 27.84 -9.76 3.71
N SER A 264 28.02 -9.97 2.40
CA SER A 264 28.99 -9.20 1.62
C SER A 264 28.52 -7.78 1.40
N ALA A 265 29.24 -6.81 1.95
CA ALA A 265 28.99 -5.39 1.74
C ALA A 265 29.10 -5.02 0.25
N GLY A 266 28.24 -4.11 -0.20
CA GLY A 266 28.18 -3.61 -1.57
C GLY A 266 27.45 -4.52 -2.56
N THR A 267 27.25 -5.80 -2.24
CA THR A 267 26.62 -6.78 -3.15
C THR A 267 25.36 -7.43 -2.58
N THR A 268 25.26 -7.56 -1.25
CA THR A 268 24.06 -8.11 -0.62
C THR A 268 22.93 -7.09 -0.68
N LEU A 269 21.88 -7.41 -1.44
CA LEU A 269 20.67 -6.59 -1.47
C LEU A 269 19.86 -6.82 -0.19
N THR A 270 19.19 -5.75 0.23
CA THR A 270 18.27 -5.76 1.38
C THR A 270 16.98 -5.04 1.01
N THR A 271 15.86 -5.54 1.51
CA THR A 271 14.57 -4.83 1.56
C THR A 271 14.10 -4.86 3.01
N ALA A 272 13.89 -3.70 3.59
CA ALA A 272 13.43 -3.56 4.96
C ALA A 272 12.04 -2.93 5.01
N TYR A 273 11.23 -3.41 5.93
CA TYR A 273 9.93 -2.86 6.29
C TYR A 273 10.06 -2.22 7.65
N THR A 274 9.82 -0.92 7.71
CA THR A 274 10.25 -0.08 8.82
C THR A 274 9.13 0.80 9.32
N THR A 275 9.22 1.21 10.58
CA THR A 275 8.52 2.38 11.09
C THR A 275 9.44 3.58 11.06
N PHE A 276 8.87 4.78 10.95
CA PHE A 276 9.62 6.02 11.02
C PHE A 276 9.35 6.72 12.35
N GLU A 277 10.41 7.01 13.09
CA GLU A 277 10.38 7.82 14.31
C GLU A 277 10.90 9.22 13.98
N PRO A 278 10.04 10.26 14.00
CA PRO A 278 10.47 11.62 13.66
C PRO A 278 11.39 12.21 14.74
N THR A 279 12.16 13.21 14.34
CA THR A 279 13.00 13.98 15.25
C THR A 279 12.15 14.81 16.20
N THR A 280 12.37 14.70 17.49
CA THR A 280 11.55 15.35 18.52
C THR A 280 11.98 16.76 18.91
N THR A 281 13.15 17.23 18.44
CA THR A 281 13.66 18.57 18.80
C THR A 281 14.49 19.22 17.68
N PRO A 282 14.57 20.56 17.60
CA PRO A 282 15.40 21.27 16.62
C PRO A 282 16.91 21.00 16.73
N THR A 283 17.35 20.44 17.85
CA THR A 283 18.77 20.10 18.12
C THR A 283 18.94 18.59 18.34
N GLY A 284 17.89 17.81 18.11
CA GLY A 284 17.81 16.43 18.55
C GLY A 284 18.15 15.39 17.51
N VAL A 285 17.90 14.18 17.91
CA VAL A 285 18.17 12.98 17.15
C VAL A 285 17.39 13.00 15.84
N ALA A 286 18.05 12.70 14.78
CA ALA A 286 17.51 12.48 13.44
C ALA A 286 16.33 11.51 13.42
N GLY A 287 15.45 11.69 12.46
CA GLY A 287 14.42 10.70 12.15
C GLY A 287 15.05 9.33 11.93
N LYS A 288 14.46 8.30 12.54
CA LYS A 288 14.98 6.93 12.50
C LYS A 288 14.04 6.02 11.73
N PHE A 289 14.61 5.16 10.90
CA PHE A 289 13.90 4.01 10.35
C PHE A 289 14.17 2.80 11.25
N ASN A 290 13.15 2.35 11.99
CA ASN A 290 13.22 1.18 12.85
C ASN A 290 12.72 -0.03 12.06
N THR A 291 13.58 -1.02 11.84
CA THR A 291 13.28 -2.21 11.06
C THR A 291 12.36 -3.14 11.84
N VAL A 292 11.19 -3.44 11.29
CA VAL A 292 10.28 -4.46 11.81
C VAL A 292 10.69 -5.83 11.26
N TYR A 293 10.84 -5.92 9.93
CA TYR A 293 11.46 -7.08 9.32
C TYR A 293 12.30 -6.72 8.09
N LEU A 294 13.26 -7.60 7.80
CA LEU A 294 14.24 -7.44 6.74
C LEU A 294 14.34 -8.70 5.91
N VAL A 295 14.37 -8.54 4.60
CA VAL A 295 14.70 -9.59 3.65
C VAL A 295 16.04 -9.27 3.02
N ALA A 296 16.96 -10.26 2.90
CA ALA A 296 18.31 -10.00 2.40
C ALA A 296 18.90 -11.17 1.61
N GLY A 297 19.86 -10.85 0.78
CA GLY A 297 20.64 -11.81 0.00
C GLY A 297 19.81 -12.53 -1.05
N THR A 298 19.96 -13.85 -1.19
CA THR A 298 19.23 -14.65 -2.17
C THR A 298 17.73 -14.81 -1.84
N SER A 299 17.27 -14.30 -0.70
CA SER A 299 15.84 -14.18 -0.37
C SER A 299 15.16 -13.05 -1.13
N LEU A 300 15.91 -12.19 -1.82
CA LEU A 300 15.40 -11.08 -2.62
C LEU A 300 15.49 -11.38 -4.10
N GLU A 301 14.66 -10.68 -4.85
CA GLU A 301 14.81 -10.52 -6.28
C GLU A 301 16.22 -9.99 -6.60
N THR A 302 16.91 -10.67 -7.49
CA THR A 302 18.12 -10.13 -8.10
C THR A 302 17.75 -9.14 -9.19
N PHE A 303 18.70 -8.34 -9.66
CA PHE A 303 18.51 -7.42 -10.81
C PHE A 303 17.85 -8.05 -12.05
N TYR A 304 17.87 -9.38 -12.16
CA TYR A 304 17.33 -10.13 -13.29
C TYR A 304 16.15 -11.01 -12.91
N ALA A 305 15.70 -10.95 -11.67
CA ALA A 305 14.56 -11.76 -11.23
C ALA A 305 13.26 -11.23 -11.80
N GLN A 306 12.39 -12.16 -12.16
CA GLN A 306 11.00 -11.85 -12.49
C GLN A 306 10.16 -12.20 -11.28
N VAL A 307 9.27 -11.29 -10.94
CA VAL A 307 8.45 -11.36 -9.72
C VAL A 307 6.99 -11.31 -10.10
N LEU A 308 6.18 -12.11 -9.43
CA LEU A 308 4.73 -12.11 -9.57
C LEU A 308 4.10 -12.06 -8.17
N SER A 309 3.27 -11.06 -7.92
CA SER A 309 2.45 -11.00 -6.70
C SER A 309 0.98 -11.21 -7.03
N GLY A 310 0.23 -11.80 -6.10
CA GLY A 310 -1.21 -11.99 -6.23
C GLY A 310 -1.75 -12.98 -5.21
N THR A 311 -3.02 -13.39 -5.40
CA THR A 311 -3.72 -14.31 -4.48
C THR A 311 -3.92 -15.68 -5.14
N VAL A 312 -3.58 -16.75 -4.45
CA VAL A 312 -3.81 -18.13 -4.92
C VAL A 312 -5.31 -18.44 -4.85
N VAL A 313 -5.97 -18.53 -5.99
CA VAL A 313 -7.42 -18.82 -6.05
C VAL A 313 -7.72 -20.30 -6.29
N ALA A 314 -6.75 -21.08 -6.80
CA ALA A 314 -6.86 -22.51 -6.97
C ALA A 314 -5.46 -23.15 -6.96
N ARG A 315 -5.40 -24.45 -6.66
CA ARG A 315 -4.17 -25.22 -6.75
C ARG A 315 -4.42 -26.62 -7.29
N SER A 316 -3.59 -27.05 -8.23
CA SER A 316 -3.59 -28.42 -8.76
C SER A 316 -2.17 -28.99 -8.73
N GLY A 317 -1.90 -29.86 -7.77
CA GLY A 317 -0.56 -30.40 -7.57
C GLY A 317 0.47 -29.29 -7.29
N ASN A 318 1.39 -29.11 -8.22
CA ASN A 318 2.47 -28.12 -8.13
C ASN A 318 2.17 -26.80 -8.88
N THR A 319 0.98 -26.65 -9.44
CA THR A 319 0.56 -25.44 -10.15
C THR A 319 -0.41 -24.64 -9.28
N LEU A 320 -0.06 -23.41 -8.99
CA LEU A 320 -0.91 -22.44 -8.35
C LEU A 320 -1.58 -21.59 -9.44
N THR A 321 -2.88 -21.34 -9.31
CA THR A 321 -3.61 -20.35 -10.11
C THR A 321 -3.68 -19.07 -9.27
N VAL A 322 -3.13 -17.97 -9.80
CA VAL A 322 -2.97 -16.70 -9.06
C VAL A 322 -3.79 -15.62 -9.73
N ARG A 323 -4.67 -14.98 -8.98
CA ARG A 323 -5.56 -13.91 -9.41
C ARG A 323 -5.10 -12.54 -8.92
N GLY A 324 -5.47 -11.47 -9.67
CA GLY A 324 -5.08 -10.11 -9.36
C GLY A 324 -3.55 -9.96 -9.38
N ALA A 325 -2.92 -10.66 -10.32
CA ALA A 325 -1.47 -10.72 -10.35
C ALA A 325 -0.88 -9.49 -11.04
N THR A 326 0.17 -8.95 -10.44
CA THR A 326 1.10 -8.04 -11.11
C THR A 326 2.42 -8.78 -11.30
N VAL A 327 2.96 -8.69 -12.51
CA VAL A 327 4.29 -9.23 -12.84
C VAL A 327 5.24 -8.09 -13.18
N TRP A 328 6.48 -8.19 -12.70
CA TRP A 328 7.51 -7.19 -13.00
C TRP A 328 8.90 -7.83 -13.04
N GLY A 329 9.84 -7.11 -13.63
CA GLY A 329 11.24 -7.49 -13.69
C GLY A 329 11.99 -6.70 -14.77
N PRO A 330 13.26 -6.40 -14.55
CA PRO A 330 14.05 -5.52 -15.43
C PRO A 330 14.30 -6.11 -16.82
N THR A 331 14.13 -7.41 -16.98
CA THR A 331 14.27 -8.11 -18.27
C THR A 331 12.96 -8.22 -19.03
N LEU A 332 11.84 -7.85 -18.42
CA LEU A 332 10.53 -7.87 -19.04
C LEU A 332 10.28 -6.54 -19.77
N SER A 333 9.76 -6.62 -20.97
CA SER A 333 9.40 -5.46 -21.79
C SER A 333 7.91 -5.52 -22.07
N PHE A 334 7.15 -4.79 -21.30
CA PHE A 334 5.72 -4.62 -21.48
C PHE A 334 5.42 -3.30 -22.19
N THR A 335 4.21 -3.16 -22.71
CA THR A 335 3.74 -1.89 -23.31
C THR A 335 3.74 -0.75 -22.28
N THR A 336 3.57 -1.09 -21.00
CA THR A 336 3.50 -0.16 -19.86
C THR A 336 4.84 0.03 -19.13
N GLY A 337 5.94 -0.54 -19.63
CA GLY A 337 7.26 -0.49 -18.96
C GLY A 337 7.70 -1.86 -18.40
N TYR A 338 8.23 -1.91 -17.17
CA TYR A 338 8.77 -3.13 -16.55
C TYR A 338 7.77 -3.87 -15.65
N ALA A 339 6.55 -3.34 -15.46
CA ALA A 339 5.49 -3.96 -14.68
C ALA A 339 4.20 -4.07 -15.49
N GLU A 340 3.47 -5.15 -15.32
CA GLU A 340 2.16 -5.37 -15.95
C GLU A 340 1.20 -6.01 -14.95
N PHE A 341 -0.01 -5.45 -14.87
CA PHE A 341 -1.14 -6.09 -14.19
C PHE A 341 -1.81 -7.08 -15.14
N LEU A 342 -2.08 -8.31 -14.64
CA LEU A 342 -2.66 -9.38 -15.42
C LEU A 342 -4.18 -9.45 -15.21
N GLU A 343 -4.94 -9.25 -16.28
CA GLU A 343 -6.41 -9.38 -16.26
C GLU A 343 -6.85 -10.84 -16.07
N ASN A 344 -6.06 -11.77 -16.59
CA ASN A 344 -6.32 -13.20 -16.47
C ASN A 344 -5.49 -13.80 -15.33
N ASP A 345 -6.00 -14.91 -14.79
CA ASP A 345 -5.28 -15.68 -13.80
C ASP A 345 -3.92 -16.14 -14.35
N ALA A 346 -2.86 -15.91 -13.59
CA ALA A 346 -1.53 -16.42 -13.89
C ALA A 346 -1.30 -17.80 -13.28
N GLN A 347 -0.28 -18.49 -13.73
CA GLN A 347 0.20 -19.73 -13.13
C GLN A 347 1.53 -19.50 -12.43
N VAL A 348 1.69 -20.07 -11.24
CA VAL A 348 2.99 -20.18 -10.57
C VAL A 348 3.30 -21.66 -10.36
N LEU A 349 4.41 -22.11 -10.93
CA LEU A 349 4.89 -23.47 -10.75
C LEU A 349 5.79 -23.53 -9.53
N VAL A 350 5.50 -24.44 -8.62
CA VAL A 350 6.27 -24.68 -7.39
C VAL A 350 6.70 -26.14 -7.31
N GLY A 351 7.68 -26.44 -6.48
CA GLY A 351 8.17 -27.79 -6.33
C GLY A 351 9.10 -27.97 -5.12
N PRO A 352 9.70 -29.16 -4.94
CA PRO A 352 10.60 -29.41 -3.81
C PRO A 352 11.81 -28.48 -3.73
N GLY A 353 12.17 -27.84 -4.84
CA GLY A 353 13.24 -26.84 -4.90
C GLY A 353 12.83 -25.41 -4.52
N THR A 354 11.52 -25.14 -4.44
CA THR A 354 11.03 -23.79 -4.11
C THR A 354 11.37 -23.44 -2.66
N ILE A 355 12.06 -22.32 -2.46
CA ILE A 355 12.28 -21.74 -1.13
C ILE A 355 10.99 -21.01 -0.72
N VAL A 356 10.43 -21.34 0.45
CA VAL A 356 9.20 -20.71 0.95
C VAL A 356 9.49 -20.02 2.28
N THR A 357 9.10 -18.77 2.37
CA THR A 357 9.21 -17.93 3.58
C THR A 357 7.88 -17.25 3.87
N ALA A 358 7.73 -16.66 5.05
CA ALA A 358 6.55 -15.89 5.43
C ALA A 358 7.00 -14.52 5.93
N ASP A 359 6.41 -13.45 5.37
CA ASP A 359 6.77 -12.08 5.69
C ASP A 359 6.50 -11.76 7.18
N GLY A 360 7.54 -11.26 7.87
CA GLY A 360 7.42 -10.83 9.25
C GLY A 360 7.12 -11.91 10.29
N ASN A 361 7.10 -13.20 9.92
CA ASN A 361 6.76 -14.31 10.82
C ASN A 361 7.95 -15.24 11.09
N ALA A 362 8.77 -14.92 12.10
CA ALA A 362 9.91 -15.73 12.52
C ALA A 362 9.52 -17.12 13.08
N GLN A 363 8.26 -17.31 13.45
CA GLN A 363 7.77 -18.58 13.98
C GLN A 363 7.41 -19.59 12.87
N ALA A 364 7.26 -19.12 11.64
CA ALA A 364 6.95 -19.95 10.49
C ALA A 364 8.21 -20.68 10.02
N THR A 365 8.57 -21.76 10.69
CA THR A 365 9.73 -22.59 10.35
C THR A 365 9.33 -23.84 9.57
N GLY A 366 10.25 -24.39 8.77
CA GLY A 366 10.02 -25.63 8.01
C GLY A 366 9.05 -25.48 6.83
N LEU A 367 8.83 -24.23 6.38
CA LEU A 367 7.99 -23.95 5.21
C LEU A 367 8.57 -24.60 3.95
N ASN A 368 7.69 -25.06 3.10
CA ASN A 368 8.02 -25.64 1.81
C ASN A 368 6.87 -25.38 0.81
N TYR A 369 7.00 -25.82 -0.43
CA TYR A 369 6.01 -25.55 -1.47
C TYR A 369 4.58 -26.04 -1.12
N GLN A 370 4.43 -27.03 -0.24
CA GLN A 370 3.11 -27.48 0.24
C GLN A 370 2.49 -26.51 1.26
N SER A 371 3.30 -25.66 1.87
CA SER A 371 2.80 -24.63 2.79
C SER A 371 1.97 -23.53 2.10
N ILE A 372 1.94 -23.51 0.76
CA ILE A 372 1.20 -22.53 -0.01
C ILE A 372 -0.24 -23.00 -0.22
N GLY A 373 -1.18 -22.49 0.58
CA GLY A 373 -2.61 -22.84 0.52
C GLY A 373 -3.42 -22.00 -0.47
N VAL A 374 -4.66 -22.43 -0.75
CA VAL A 374 -5.63 -21.66 -1.54
C VAL A 374 -6.21 -20.54 -0.69
N GLY A 375 -6.13 -19.32 -1.18
CA GLY A 375 -6.48 -18.09 -0.47
C GLY A 375 -5.26 -17.27 -0.02
N GLN A 376 -4.06 -17.85 -0.08
CA GLN A 376 -2.84 -17.21 0.38
C GLN A 376 -2.40 -16.09 -0.59
N LYS A 377 -2.13 -14.89 -0.06
CA LYS A 377 -1.40 -13.83 -0.77
C LYS A 377 0.06 -14.24 -0.87
N ILE A 378 0.63 -14.13 -2.06
CA ILE A 378 2.02 -14.54 -2.33
C ILE A 378 2.77 -13.48 -3.14
N GLU A 379 4.09 -13.48 -2.96
CA GLU A 379 5.05 -12.92 -3.89
C GLU A 379 5.98 -14.05 -4.34
N ALA A 380 5.96 -14.36 -5.62
CA ALA A 380 6.75 -15.43 -6.20
C ALA A 380 7.88 -14.87 -7.07
N ILE A 381 9.07 -15.46 -6.97
CA ILE A 381 10.27 -15.11 -7.74
C ILE A 381 10.66 -16.32 -8.55
N GLY A 382 10.87 -16.13 -9.86
CA GLY A 382 11.18 -17.25 -10.74
C GLY A 382 11.45 -16.85 -12.18
N SER A 383 11.23 -17.76 -13.11
CA SER A 383 11.40 -17.52 -14.54
C SER A 383 10.03 -17.30 -15.21
N TYR A 384 9.87 -16.16 -15.84
CA TYR A 384 8.66 -15.78 -16.56
C TYR A 384 8.59 -16.46 -17.93
N SER A 385 7.39 -16.87 -18.30
CA SER A 385 7.06 -17.29 -19.65
C SER A 385 5.62 -16.92 -20.00
N LEU A 386 5.39 -16.65 -21.29
CA LEU A 386 4.07 -16.39 -21.85
C LEU A 386 3.75 -17.48 -22.85
N SER A 387 2.65 -18.21 -22.62
CA SER A 387 2.19 -19.24 -23.55
C SER A 387 1.60 -18.63 -24.83
N GLY A 388 1.54 -19.42 -25.90
CA GLY A 388 0.87 -18.98 -27.14
C GLY A 388 -0.64 -18.71 -26.98
N SER A 389 -1.25 -19.16 -25.88
CA SER A 389 -2.64 -18.85 -25.49
C SER A 389 -2.76 -17.61 -24.58
N GLY A 390 -1.66 -16.90 -24.32
CA GLY A 390 -1.66 -15.69 -23.49
C GLY A 390 -1.63 -15.96 -21.97
N VAL A 391 -1.42 -17.19 -21.53
CA VAL A 391 -1.29 -17.50 -20.10
C VAL A 391 0.12 -17.18 -19.63
N VAL A 392 0.22 -16.31 -18.65
CA VAL A 392 1.48 -16.00 -17.95
C VAL A 392 1.80 -17.14 -16.97
N THR A 393 3.02 -17.61 -17.02
CA THR A 393 3.55 -18.61 -16.08
C THR A 393 4.85 -18.11 -15.47
N LEU A 394 4.95 -18.16 -14.14
CA LEU A 394 6.19 -17.95 -13.40
C LEU A 394 6.65 -19.29 -12.83
N ASP A 395 7.81 -19.77 -13.26
CA ASP A 395 8.40 -21.01 -12.75
C ASP A 395 9.29 -20.72 -11.54
N ALA A 396 8.77 -20.96 -10.36
CA ALA A 396 9.45 -20.88 -9.07
C ALA A 396 9.88 -22.25 -8.53
N SER A 397 9.88 -23.31 -9.35
CA SER A 397 10.20 -24.67 -8.91
C SER A 397 11.70 -24.95 -8.74
N SER A 398 12.56 -24.05 -9.27
CA SER A 398 14.02 -24.21 -9.25
C SER A 398 14.61 -23.99 -7.85
N ALA A 399 15.49 -24.88 -7.41
CA ALA A 399 16.21 -24.74 -6.13
C ALA A 399 17.22 -23.58 -6.10
N THR A 400 17.61 -23.03 -7.25
CA THR A 400 18.63 -21.99 -7.34
C THR A 400 18.08 -20.57 -7.50
N ALA A 401 16.80 -20.45 -7.91
CA ALA A 401 16.19 -19.16 -8.21
C ALA A 401 14.72 -19.06 -7.79
N GLY A 402 14.05 -20.19 -7.50
CA GLY A 402 12.62 -20.20 -7.20
C GLY A 402 12.33 -19.92 -5.74
N GLN A 403 11.53 -18.88 -5.48
CA GLN A 403 11.09 -18.51 -4.15
C GLN A 403 9.61 -18.17 -4.14
N VAL A 404 8.95 -18.38 -2.99
CA VAL A 404 7.61 -17.86 -2.71
C VAL A 404 7.60 -17.31 -1.29
N ARG A 405 7.24 -16.04 -1.15
CA ARG A 405 6.95 -15.42 0.13
C ARG A 405 5.45 -15.44 0.38
N LEU A 406 5.04 -16.00 1.51
CA LEU A 406 3.68 -15.93 2.00
C LEU A 406 3.50 -14.55 2.65
N GLN A 407 2.50 -13.81 2.22
CA GLN A 407 2.18 -12.51 2.77
C GLN A 407 1.04 -12.64 3.78
N ASN A 408 0.98 -11.74 4.77
CA ASN A 408 -0.16 -11.68 5.69
C ASN A 408 -1.46 -11.58 4.89
N THR A 409 -2.44 -12.38 5.28
CA THR A 409 -3.70 -12.57 4.55
C THR A 409 -4.85 -12.36 5.51
N GLU A 410 -5.96 -11.79 5.04
CA GLU A 410 -7.14 -11.51 5.84
C GLU A 410 -8.27 -12.49 5.48
N ALA A 411 -8.95 -13.02 6.50
CA ALA A 411 -10.19 -13.78 6.37
C ALA A 411 -11.31 -13.06 7.13
N TYR A 412 -12.47 -12.89 6.48
CA TYR A 412 -13.60 -12.15 7.03
C TYR A 412 -14.91 -12.91 6.85
N GLY A 413 -15.76 -12.86 7.86
CA GLY A 413 -17.11 -13.40 7.81
C GLY A 413 -17.73 -13.62 9.18
N PRO A 414 -19.06 -13.88 9.26
CA PRO A 414 -19.76 -14.08 10.53
C PRO A 414 -19.41 -15.42 11.20
N LEU A 415 -19.26 -15.38 12.53
CA LEU A 415 -19.01 -16.54 13.37
C LEU A 415 -20.19 -17.52 13.34
N LEU A 416 -19.91 -18.79 13.07
CA LEU A 416 -20.86 -19.89 13.23
C LEU A 416 -20.73 -20.52 14.62
N THR A 417 -19.50 -20.86 15.00
CA THR A 417 -19.17 -21.46 16.29
C THR A 417 -17.80 -20.97 16.77
N GLY A 418 -17.67 -20.68 18.05
CA GLY A 418 -16.43 -20.29 18.68
C GLY A 418 -16.06 -21.21 19.84
N ALA A 419 -14.74 -21.43 20.03
CA ALA A 419 -14.15 -22.14 21.14
C ALA A 419 -12.80 -21.51 21.51
N ALA A 420 -12.23 -21.94 22.64
CA ALA A 420 -10.88 -21.53 22.99
C ALA A 420 -9.87 -22.05 21.95
N GLY A 421 -9.11 -21.16 21.34
CA GLY A 421 -8.10 -21.48 20.32
C GLY A 421 -8.64 -21.82 18.93
N SER A 422 -9.96 -21.77 18.71
CA SER A 422 -10.54 -22.06 17.39
C SER A 422 -11.88 -21.39 17.16
N GLY A 423 -12.24 -21.24 15.87
CA GLY A 423 -13.54 -20.74 15.44
C GLY A 423 -13.92 -21.28 14.07
N THR A 424 -15.19 -21.21 13.74
CA THR A 424 -15.70 -21.49 12.39
C THR A 424 -16.53 -20.31 11.94
N ILE A 425 -16.29 -19.80 10.75
CA ILE A 425 -17.02 -18.68 10.15
C ILE A 425 -17.69 -19.10 8.85
N THR A 426 -18.74 -18.40 8.46
CA THR A 426 -19.11 -18.35 7.05
C THR A 426 -18.15 -17.37 6.39
N LEU A 427 -17.34 -17.82 5.44
CA LEU A 427 -16.35 -16.98 4.80
C LEU A 427 -17.01 -16.10 3.73
N ASP A 428 -17.02 -14.80 3.93
CA ASP A 428 -17.51 -13.82 2.96
C ASP A 428 -16.38 -13.35 2.04
N ALA A 429 -15.20 -13.11 2.60
CA ALA A 429 -14.02 -12.67 1.85
C ALA A 429 -12.74 -13.28 2.39
N LEU A 430 -11.76 -13.50 1.49
CA LEU A 430 -10.41 -13.95 1.79
C LEU A 430 -9.44 -13.18 0.92
N ALA A 431 -8.40 -12.62 1.52
CA ALA A 431 -7.40 -11.82 0.81
C ALA A 431 -8.01 -10.66 -0.01
N GLY A 432 -9.11 -10.07 0.45
CA GLY A 432 -9.84 -9.01 -0.25
C GLY A 432 -10.73 -9.47 -1.41
N TRP A 433 -10.80 -10.78 -1.70
CA TRP A 433 -11.64 -11.36 -2.75
C TRP A 433 -12.87 -12.03 -2.15
N PRO A 434 -14.04 -12.00 -2.85
CA PRO A 434 -15.22 -12.76 -2.44
C PRO A 434 -14.91 -14.26 -2.35
N ALA A 435 -15.46 -14.94 -1.35
CA ALA A 435 -15.22 -16.37 -1.14
C ALA A 435 -15.56 -17.25 -2.36
N SER A 436 -16.47 -16.80 -3.22
CA SER A 436 -16.91 -17.50 -4.42
C SER A 436 -15.85 -17.66 -5.51
N VAL A 437 -14.73 -16.91 -5.46
CA VAL A 437 -13.67 -17.01 -6.47
C VAL A 437 -12.68 -18.14 -6.18
N PHE A 438 -12.71 -18.73 -4.99
CA PHE A 438 -11.76 -19.75 -4.55
C PHE A 438 -12.24 -21.16 -4.85
N ASN A 439 -11.34 -21.96 -5.39
CA ASN A 439 -11.53 -23.41 -5.54
C ASN A 439 -10.74 -24.13 -4.44
N PHE A 440 -11.43 -24.56 -3.40
CA PHE A 440 -10.82 -25.20 -2.23
C PHE A 440 -10.58 -26.71 -2.40
N ALA A 441 -10.78 -27.29 -3.57
CA ALA A 441 -10.54 -28.72 -3.80
C ALA A 441 -9.08 -29.09 -3.50
N GLY A 442 -8.86 -30.14 -2.72
CA GLY A 442 -7.56 -30.65 -2.33
C GLY A 442 -6.87 -29.91 -1.18
N THR A 443 -7.54 -28.93 -0.55
CA THR A 443 -6.97 -28.22 0.61
C THR A 443 -6.94 -29.08 1.88
N GLY A 444 -7.83 -30.07 1.99
CA GLY A 444 -7.93 -30.94 3.14
C GLY A 444 -7.06 -32.17 3.08
N SER A 445 -6.80 -32.76 4.23
CA SER A 445 -6.12 -34.10 4.33
C SER A 445 -6.90 -35.21 3.64
N THR A 446 -8.18 -34.99 3.42
CA THR A 446 -9.10 -35.81 2.57
C THR A 446 -10.08 -34.84 1.92
N SER A 447 -10.77 -35.24 0.85
CA SER A 447 -11.78 -34.41 0.19
C SER A 447 -12.95 -34.00 1.10
N ALA A 448 -13.23 -34.80 2.13
CA ALA A 448 -14.26 -34.43 3.15
C ALA A 448 -13.78 -33.32 4.10
N ASN A 449 -12.48 -33.10 4.15
CA ASN A 449 -11.84 -32.06 4.98
C ASN A 449 -11.45 -30.81 4.17
N ASP A 450 -11.73 -30.79 2.87
CA ASP A 450 -11.48 -29.58 2.07
C ASP A 450 -12.10 -28.35 2.71
N SER A 451 -11.44 -27.23 2.60
CA SER A 451 -11.95 -25.95 3.08
C SER A 451 -13.29 -25.62 2.40
N SER A 452 -14.17 -24.97 3.13
CA SER A 452 -15.48 -24.59 2.62
C SER A 452 -15.84 -23.18 3.07
N ALA A 453 -16.29 -22.33 2.16
CA ALA A 453 -16.77 -21.00 2.50
C ALA A 453 -17.95 -21.04 3.48
N ALA A 454 -18.80 -22.09 3.41
CA ALA A 454 -19.94 -22.22 4.32
C ALA A 454 -19.53 -22.56 5.77
N ALA A 455 -18.31 -23.09 5.99
CA ALA A 455 -17.82 -23.47 7.31
C ALA A 455 -16.28 -23.43 7.32
N TYR A 456 -15.72 -22.21 7.25
CA TYR A 456 -14.27 -21.98 7.22
C TYR A 456 -13.69 -21.98 8.64
N ARG A 457 -12.71 -22.85 8.88
CA ARG A 457 -12.23 -23.20 10.22
C ARG A 457 -10.93 -22.42 10.53
N LEU A 458 -10.96 -21.65 11.62
CA LEU A 458 -9.86 -20.83 12.08
C LEU A 458 -9.15 -21.52 13.27
N ALA A 459 -7.84 -21.56 13.27
CA ALA A 459 -7.03 -21.69 14.47
C ALA A 459 -6.74 -20.28 14.98
N THR A 460 -7.17 -19.95 16.21
CA THR A 460 -7.08 -18.60 16.77
C THR A 460 -6.01 -18.44 17.84
N GLY A 461 -5.12 -19.44 17.97
CA GLY A 461 -4.03 -19.43 18.94
C GLY A 461 -4.52 -19.30 20.37
N THR A 462 -4.18 -18.18 21.01
CA THR A 462 -4.60 -17.86 22.39
C THR A 462 -5.93 -17.10 22.45
N THR A 463 -6.51 -16.69 21.33
CA THR A 463 -7.79 -15.96 21.32
C THR A 463 -8.93 -16.93 21.56
N ASP A 464 -9.74 -16.64 22.59
CA ASP A 464 -10.90 -17.42 22.96
C ASP A 464 -12.18 -16.81 22.37
N LEU A 465 -12.81 -17.53 21.44
CA LEU A 465 -14.06 -17.16 20.81
C LEU A 465 -15.30 -17.84 21.45
N SER A 466 -15.14 -18.58 22.56
CA SER A 466 -16.23 -19.34 23.19
C SER A 466 -17.36 -18.47 23.72
N THR A 467 -17.07 -17.19 24.02
CA THR A 467 -18.05 -16.22 24.53
C THR A 467 -18.63 -15.32 23.43
N ALA A 468 -18.09 -15.37 22.23
CA ALA A 468 -18.60 -14.59 21.12
C ALA A 468 -19.94 -15.17 20.61
N ALA A 469 -20.91 -14.30 20.38
CA ALA A 469 -22.23 -14.72 19.87
C ALA A 469 -22.12 -15.25 18.42
N ALA A 470 -23.02 -16.16 18.04
CA ALA A 470 -23.16 -16.52 16.63
C ALA A 470 -23.52 -15.28 15.80
N ALA A 471 -23.05 -15.25 14.57
CA ALA A 471 -23.11 -14.13 13.63
C ALA A 471 -22.27 -12.89 14.01
N THR A 472 -21.47 -12.94 15.08
CA THR A 472 -20.46 -11.89 15.33
C THR A 472 -19.50 -11.85 14.14
N PRO A 473 -19.26 -10.68 13.51
CA PRO A 473 -18.27 -10.53 12.46
C PRO A 473 -16.87 -10.84 12.98
N ILE A 474 -16.13 -11.67 12.27
CA ILE A 474 -14.74 -12.02 12.58
C ILE A 474 -13.84 -11.51 11.47
N PHE A 475 -12.85 -10.72 11.83
CA PHE A 475 -11.76 -10.31 10.97
C PHE A 475 -10.47 -10.95 11.51
N ALA A 476 -9.94 -11.91 10.77
CA ALA A 476 -8.74 -12.66 11.13
C ALA A 476 -7.60 -12.29 10.19
N GLU A 477 -6.43 -12.03 10.74
CA GLU A 477 -5.18 -11.83 9.98
C GLU A 477 -4.22 -12.96 10.27
N GLY A 478 -3.55 -13.45 9.25
CA GLY A 478 -2.61 -14.57 9.41
C GLY A 478 -2.27 -15.25 8.09
N TYR A 479 -2.22 -16.57 8.13
CA TYR A 479 -1.81 -17.38 6.97
C TYR A 479 -2.79 -18.52 6.74
N VAL A 480 -3.07 -18.79 5.46
CA VAL A 480 -3.83 -19.97 5.05
C VAL A 480 -3.04 -21.21 5.42
N ASN A 481 -3.71 -22.26 5.86
CA ASN A 481 -3.04 -23.51 6.20
C ASN A 481 -2.43 -24.19 4.97
N ALA A 482 -1.45 -25.06 5.19
CA ALA A 482 -0.76 -25.78 4.14
C ALA A 482 -1.75 -26.58 3.27
N PHE A 483 -1.49 -26.63 1.97
CA PHE A 483 -2.30 -27.39 1.02
C PHE A 483 -2.30 -28.89 1.37
N GLY A 484 -3.47 -29.47 1.46
CA GLY A 484 -3.67 -30.87 1.88
C GLY A 484 -3.65 -31.07 3.40
N ALA A 485 -3.66 -30.00 4.21
CA ALA A 485 -3.54 -30.12 5.67
C ALA A 485 -4.76 -29.60 6.46
N ALA A 486 -5.78 -29.05 5.79
CA ALA A 486 -7.00 -28.64 6.46
C ALA A 486 -7.71 -29.85 7.14
N PRO A 487 -8.37 -29.67 8.30
CA PRO A 487 -8.46 -28.48 9.16
C PRO A 487 -7.23 -28.26 10.05
N PRO A 488 -6.97 -27.02 10.54
CA PRO A 488 -7.74 -25.80 10.29
C PRO A 488 -7.55 -25.33 8.85
N ASP A 489 -8.40 -24.39 8.39
CA ASP A 489 -8.27 -23.80 7.06
C ASP A 489 -7.35 -22.58 7.09
N PHE A 490 -7.32 -21.88 8.22
CA PHE A 490 -6.58 -20.64 8.40
C PHE A 490 -5.94 -20.59 9.80
N ASN A 491 -4.69 -20.16 9.87
CA ASN A 491 -3.93 -19.95 11.10
C ASN A 491 -3.90 -18.44 11.38
N ALA A 492 -4.79 -17.96 12.23
CA ALA A 492 -4.84 -16.55 12.60
C ALA A 492 -3.68 -16.19 13.53
N ALA A 493 -2.91 -15.19 13.13
CA ALA A 493 -1.93 -14.53 13.99
C ALA A 493 -2.63 -13.51 14.91
N SER A 494 -3.70 -12.89 14.42
CA SER A 494 -4.56 -11.98 15.18
C SER A 494 -6.03 -12.16 14.81
N ILE A 495 -6.91 -11.88 15.78
CA ILE A 495 -8.34 -11.66 15.58
C ILE A 495 -8.62 -10.23 16.01
N VAL A 496 -9.11 -9.43 15.09
CA VAL A 496 -9.43 -8.03 15.36
C VAL A 496 -10.78 -7.96 16.08
N PRO A 497 -10.89 -7.27 17.22
CA PRO A 497 -12.16 -7.08 17.91
C PRO A 497 -13.20 -6.38 17.04
N GLU A 498 -14.49 -6.73 17.19
CA GLU A 498 -15.58 -6.13 16.43
C GLU A 498 -15.63 -4.59 16.53
N SER A 499 -15.25 -4.04 17.71
CA SER A 499 -15.17 -2.61 17.96
C SER A 499 -13.99 -1.89 17.30
N ALA A 500 -13.08 -2.62 16.67
CA ALA A 500 -11.85 -2.07 16.06
C ALA A 500 -11.59 -2.63 14.65
N MET A 501 -12.63 -3.10 13.96
CA MET A 501 -12.47 -3.64 12.60
C MET A 501 -12.06 -2.56 11.62
N PRO A 502 -10.97 -2.76 10.87
CA PRO A 502 -10.58 -1.84 9.81
C PRO A 502 -11.70 -1.65 8.80
N ALA A 503 -12.07 -0.42 8.54
CA ALA A 503 -13.19 -0.09 7.67
C ALA A 503 -12.91 1.15 6.81
N SER A 504 -13.58 1.23 5.66
CA SER A 504 -13.68 2.46 4.89
C SER A 504 -15.14 2.88 4.71
N LEU A 505 -15.42 4.16 4.95
CA LEU A 505 -16.71 4.79 4.68
C LEU A 505 -16.62 5.50 3.32
N ARG A 506 -17.57 5.23 2.44
CA ARG A 506 -17.64 5.84 1.12
C ARG A 506 -19.01 6.43 0.87
N VAL A 507 -19.05 7.69 0.49
CA VAL A 507 -20.30 8.41 0.17
C VAL A 507 -20.10 9.12 -1.15
N THR A 508 -21.10 9.07 -2.01
CA THR A 508 -21.12 9.84 -3.25
C THR A 508 -22.46 10.58 -3.41
N TRP A 509 -22.39 11.78 -3.95
CA TRP A 509 -23.54 12.59 -4.30
C TRP A 509 -23.63 12.76 -5.81
N SER A 510 -24.86 12.74 -6.34
CA SER A 510 -25.16 12.89 -7.78
C SER A 510 -25.54 14.34 -8.12
N GLY A 511 -25.67 14.63 -9.41
CA GLY A 511 -26.29 15.86 -9.91
C GLY A 511 -25.52 17.16 -9.69
N GLY A 512 -24.22 17.10 -9.38
CA GLY A 512 -23.38 18.26 -9.10
C GLY A 512 -23.00 18.40 -7.63
N GLY A 513 -23.40 17.43 -6.79
CA GLY A 513 -23.01 17.40 -5.39
C GLY A 513 -24.05 17.94 -4.42
N THR A 514 -23.61 18.34 -3.24
CA THR A 514 -24.45 18.91 -2.18
C THR A 514 -23.72 19.94 -1.34
N THR A 515 -24.45 20.96 -0.88
CA THR A 515 -23.95 21.93 0.10
C THR A 515 -24.18 21.50 1.55
N VAL A 516 -24.94 20.41 1.77
CA VAL A 516 -25.28 19.87 3.09
C VAL A 516 -24.95 18.37 3.15
N PRO A 517 -23.63 18.02 3.14
CA PRO A 517 -23.23 16.61 3.12
C PRO A 517 -23.46 15.91 4.48
N PHE A 518 -23.48 16.66 5.58
CA PHE A 518 -23.45 16.12 6.94
C PHE A 518 -24.53 16.72 7.82
N THR A 519 -24.93 15.93 8.82
CA THR A 519 -25.69 16.39 9.98
C THR A 519 -24.76 16.46 11.19
N GLY A 520 -24.95 17.46 12.05
CA GLY A 520 -24.24 17.59 13.33
C GLY A 520 -22.73 17.82 13.21
N LEU A 521 -22.24 18.37 12.08
CA LEU A 521 -20.80 18.63 11.91
C LEU A 521 -20.28 19.57 13.00
N SER A 522 -19.30 19.09 13.75
CA SER A 522 -18.65 19.78 14.87
C SER A 522 -17.19 19.32 15.00
N SER A 523 -16.46 19.85 15.97
CA SER A 523 -15.10 19.36 16.30
C SER A 523 -15.09 17.93 16.85
N GLY A 524 -16.24 17.39 17.24
CA GLY A 524 -16.37 16.02 17.76
C GLY A 524 -16.78 14.99 16.71
N GLY A 525 -17.07 15.39 15.48
CA GLY A 525 -17.47 14.48 14.41
C GLY A 525 -18.68 14.95 13.62
N PHE A 526 -19.25 14.05 12.84
CA PHE A 526 -20.44 14.27 12.00
C PHE A 526 -21.19 12.95 11.75
N ALA A 527 -22.38 13.05 11.19
CA ALA A 527 -23.06 11.93 10.52
C ALA A 527 -23.35 12.30 9.06
N VAL A 528 -23.40 11.32 8.18
CA VAL A 528 -23.81 11.54 6.78
C VAL A 528 -25.32 11.83 6.77
N ASP A 529 -25.74 12.83 6.01
CA ASP A 529 -27.18 13.10 5.80
C ASP A 529 -27.76 12.07 4.81
N LEU A 530 -28.30 10.97 5.34
CA LEU A 530 -28.95 9.93 4.54
C LEU A 530 -30.28 10.38 3.90
N GLY A 531 -30.85 11.50 4.34
CA GLY A 531 -32.04 12.10 3.75
C GLY A 531 -31.73 13.06 2.59
N ASN A 532 -30.46 13.27 2.26
CA ASN A 532 -30.04 14.19 1.21
C ASN A 532 -30.53 13.72 -0.17
N ALA A 533 -31.25 14.61 -0.90
CA ALA A 533 -31.84 14.26 -2.19
C ALA A 533 -30.81 13.92 -3.28
N ASN A 534 -29.58 14.38 -3.14
CA ASN A 534 -28.49 14.11 -4.08
C ASN A 534 -27.65 12.90 -3.67
N LEU A 535 -27.94 12.24 -2.54
CA LEU A 535 -27.18 11.07 -2.10
C LEU A 535 -27.31 9.93 -3.12
N ALA A 536 -26.21 9.55 -3.74
CA ALA A 536 -26.18 8.47 -4.74
C ALA A 536 -25.81 7.12 -4.10
N SER A 537 -24.85 7.11 -3.18
CA SER A 537 -24.50 5.92 -2.39
C SER A 537 -23.85 6.31 -1.07
N ALA A 538 -24.04 5.49 -0.06
CA ALA A 538 -23.38 5.62 1.24
C ALA A 538 -23.13 4.22 1.82
N THR A 539 -21.87 3.81 1.92
CA THR A 539 -21.48 2.45 2.28
C THR A 539 -20.32 2.42 3.25
N ILE A 540 -20.29 1.42 4.13
CA ILE A 540 -19.09 1.00 4.86
C ILE A 540 -18.60 -0.30 4.26
N VAL A 541 -17.29 -0.41 4.04
CA VAL A 541 -16.62 -1.62 3.56
C VAL A 541 -15.73 -2.17 4.66
N ILE A 542 -15.92 -3.44 5.02
CA ILE A 542 -15.13 -4.17 6.02
C ILE A 542 -14.69 -5.49 5.41
N GLY A 543 -13.39 -5.72 5.24
CA GLY A 543 -12.84 -7.00 4.78
C GLY A 543 -13.36 -7.51 3.42
N GLY A 544 -14.07 -6.65 2.66
CA GLY A 544 -14.74 -7.01 1.40
C GLY A 544 -16.27 -7.04 1.49
N GLU A 545 -16.86 -7.06 2.70
CA GLU A 545 -18.32 -6.83 2.89
C GLU A 545 -18.65 -5.37 2.65
N VAL A 546 -19.71 -5.11 1.90
CA VAL A 546 -20.25 -3.77 1.64
C VAL A 546 -21.57 -3.61 2.38
N ILE A 547 -21.60 -2.72 3.37
CA ILE A 547 -22.77 -2.41 4.18
C ILE A 547 -23.37 -1.10 3.65
N ASP A 548 -24.60 -1.14 3.13
CA ASP A 548 -25.35 0.07 2.79
C ASP A 548 -25.82 0.76 4.07
N LEU A 549 -25.49 2.04 4.24
CA LEU A 549 -25.87 2.82 5.43
C LEU A 549 -27.40 2.93 5.59
N HIS A 550 -28.18 2.85 4.51
CA HIS A 550 -29.64 2.84 4.59
C HIS A 550 -30.19 1.55 5.23
N SER A 551 -29.39 0.49 5.30
CA SER A 551 -29.77 -0.75 5.99
C SER A 551 -29.54 -0.67 7.51
N LEU A 552 -28.83 0.36 7.98
CA LEU A 552 -28.57 0.57 9.40
C LEU A 552 -29.70 1.35 10.07
N PRO A 553 -29.92 1.20 11.39
CA PRO A 553 -30.97 1.93 12.13
C PRO A 553 -30.81 3.46 12.07
N ALA A 554 -29.58 3.95 11.89
CA ALA A 554 -29.23 5.36 11.73
C ALA A 554 -27.89 5.49 11.01
N SER A 555 -27.58 6.69 10.50
CA SER A 555 -26.24 6.99 9.99
C SER A 555 -25.21 6.83 11.11
N PRO A 556 -24.06 6.19 10.85
CA PRO A 556 -22.98 6.10 11.83
C PRO A 556 -22.51 7.48 12.26
N GLN A 557 -22.13 7.60 13.53
CA GLN A 557 -21.36 8.75 13.99
C GLN A 557 -19.91 8.59 13.55
N VAL A 558 -19.45 9.48 12.70
CA VAL A 558 -18.04 9.56 12.31
C VAL A 558 -17.33 10.46 13.30
N VAL A 559 -16.45 9.88 14.09
CA VAL A 559 -15.67 10.59 15.10
C VAL A 559 -14.19 10.55 14.73
N PRO A 560 -13.42 11.62 14.94
CA PRO A 560 -11.99 11.55 14.71
C PRO A 560 -11.34 10.61 15.72
N THR A 561 -10.32 9.88 15.30
CA THR A 561 -9.43 9.17 16.22
C THR A 561 -8.91 10.14 17.28
N ALA A 562 -9.02 9.76 18.55
CA ALA A 562 -8.42 10.52 19.63
C ALA A 562 -6.91 10.66 19.35
N THR A 563 -6.35 11.84 19.59
CA THR A 563 -4.94 12.16 19.33
C THR A 563 -4.08 10.97 19.70
N PRO A 564 -3.28 10.43 18.78
CA PRO A 564 -2.57 9.18 19.00
C PRO A 564 -1.68 9.28 20.24
N VAL A 565 -1.63 8.22 21.01
CA VAL A 565 -0.74 8.07 22.18
C VAL A 565 0.74 8.14 21.74
N SER A 566 1.01 7.97 20.45
CA SER A 566 2.32 8.12 19.80
C SER A 566 2.42 9.48 19.11
N THR A 567 3.48 10.23 19.38
CA THR A 567 3.81 11.48 18.69
C THR A 567 4.17 11.29 17.22
N THR A 568 4.14 10.05 16.72
CA THR A 568 4.57 9.65 15.38
C THR A 568 3.48 9.77 14.31
N TYR A 569 2.20 9.84 14.69
CA TYR A 569 1.08 9.87 13.76
C TYR A 569 0.09 10.95 14.14
N SER A 570 -0.36 11.72 13.16
CA SER A 570 -1.48 12.65 13.31
C SER A 570 -2.56 12.26 12.31
N PRO A 571 -3.84 12.20 12.71
CA PRO A 571 -4.94 12.00 11.78
C PRO A 571 -4.86 13.02 10.64
N ALA A 572 -5.15 12.60 9.41
CA ALA A 572 -5.15 13.46 8.25
C ALA A 572 -6.58 13.67 7.73
N PHE A 573 -7.01 14.91 7.67
CA PHE A 573 -8.29 15.31 7.12
C PHE A 573 -8.07 16.23 5.94
N SER A 574 -8.78 16.05 4.82
CA SER A 574 -8.55 16.84 3.62
C SER A 574 -9.84 17.30 2.96
N LEU A 575 -9.76 18.43 2.27
CA LEU A 575 -10.84 19.09 1.58
C LEU A 575 -10.33 19.69 0.26
N GLY A 576 -11.06 19.48 -0.84
CA GLY A 576 -10.76 20.06 -2.13
C GLY A 576 -10.88 19.08 -3.28
N ASN A 577 -10.32 19.45 -4.41
CA ASN A 577 -10.22 18.61 -5.59
C ASN A 577 -8.91 18.89 -6.36
N ALA A 578 -8.59 18.05 -7.34
CA ALA A 578 -7.35 18.18 -8.12
C ALA A 578 -7.24 19.52 -8.83
N ALA A 579 -8.34 20.09 -9.35
CA ALA A 579 -8.34 21.33 -10.12
C ALA A 579 -8.13 22.58 -9.25
N ASN A 580 -8.69 22.59 -8.04
CA ASN A 580 -8.67 23.73 -7.12
C ASN A 580 -7.60 23.59 -6.04
N GLY A 581 -6.93 22.46 -6.01
CA GLY A 581 -5.99 22.08 -4.97
C GLY A 581 -6.68 21.44 -3.77
N ILE A 582 -5.92 20.63 -3.05
CA ILE A 582 -6.36 19.90 -1.87
C ILE A 582 -5.69 20.54 -0.65
N SER A 583 -6.44 20.76 0.42
CA SER A 583 -5.91 21.27 1.68
C SER A 583 -5.98 20.16 2.73
N THR A 584 -4.88 19.92 3.44
CA THR A 584 -4.80 18.94 4.52
C THR A 584 -4.80 19.60 5.89
N TYR A 585 -5.38 18.93 6.86
CA TYR A 585 -5.53 19.38 8.24
C TYR A 585 -5.14 18.24 9.18
N SER A 586 -4.30 18.49 10.16
CA SER A 586 -3.94 17.56 11.23
C SER A 586 -4.93 17.59 12.42
N SER A 587 -5.89 18.52 12.40
CA SER A 587 -6.91 18.68 13.42
C SER A 587 -8.30 18.60 12.79
N PHE A 588 -9.15 17.71 13.34
CA PHE A 588 -10.53 17.60 12.89
C PHE A 588 -11.33 18.90 13.10
N SER A 589 -11.03 19.65 14.14
CA SER A 589 -11.66 20.97 14.39
C SER A 589 -11.37 21.96 13.24
N SER A 590 -10.10 22.01 12.78
CA SER A 590 -9.73 22.87 11.64
C SER A 590 -10.39 22.39 10.34
N TYR A 591 -10.46 21.09 10.12
CA TYR A 591 -11.16 20.50 8.99
C TYR A 591 -12.67 20.83 9.01
N ALA A 592 -13.35 20.62 10.14
CA ALA A 592 -14.78 20.92 10.26
C ALA A 592 -15.08 22.41 9.99
N GLY A 593 -14.22 23.31 10.49
CA GLY A 593 -14.29 24.73 10.17
C GLY A 593 -14.10 25.04 8.69
N ALA A 594 -13.14 24.34 8.04
CA ALA A 594 -12.89 24.49 6.61
C ALA A 594 -14.06 23.94 5.76
N VAL A 595 -14.63 22.79 6.12
CA VAL A 595 -15.83 22.24 5.46
C VAL A 595 -17.00 23.23 5.55
N THR A 596 -17.26 23.78 6.74
CA THR A 596 -18.34 24.73 6.96
C THR A 596 -18.22 26.00 6.09
N SER A 597 -16.99 26.44 5.83
CA SER A 597 -16.73 27.63 5.02
C SER A 597 -16.44 27.34 3.55
N GLY A 598 -15.95 26.13 3.23
CA GLY A 598 -15.49 25.75 1.91
C GLY A 598 -16.58 25.12 1.04
N VAL A 599 -17.54 24.40 1.63
CA VAL A 599 -18.67 23.83 0.91
C VAL A 599 -19.70 24.94 0.64
N THR A 600 -19.85 25.31 -0.61
CA THR A 600 -20.73 26.39 -1.09
C THR A 600 -21.43 25.94 -2.37
N THR A 601 -22.35 26.75 -2.90
CA THR A 601 -23.02 26.47 -4.19
C THR A 601 -22.08 26.40 -5.39
N SER A 602 -20.83 26.86 -5.25
CA SER A 602 -19.80 26.79 -6.29
C SER A 602 -18.71 25.75 -5.97
N ALA A 603 -18.74 25.13 -4.79
CA ALA A 603 -17.83 24.10 -4.31
C ALA A 603 -18.63 23.09 -3.49
N GLU A 604 -19.50 22.34 -4.17
CA GLU A 604 -20.39 21.34 -3.58
C GLU A 604 -19.64 20.03 -3.30
N ALA A 605 -19.99 19.37 -2.21
CA ALA A 605 -19.44 18.07 -1.88
C ALA A 605 -19.89 17.00 -2.89
N LEU A 606 -18.96 16.34 -3.54
CA LEU A 606 -19.17 15.33 -4.57
C LEU A 606 -19.01 13.92 -4.03
N SER A 607 -18.00 13.70 -3.20
CA SER A 607 -17.75 12.41 -2.54
C SER A 607 -17.01 12.58 -1.22
N LEU A 608 -17.19 11.59 -0.36
CA LEU A 608 -16.45 11.43 0.89
C LEU A 608 -15.83 10.04 0.92
N GLU A 609 -14.58 9.97 1.34
CA GLU A 609 -13.94 8.73 1.74
C GLU A 609 -13.34 8.93 3.13
N ALA A 610 -13.61 8.01 4.05
CA ALA A 610 -12.96 7.98 5.35
C ALA A 610 -12.41 6.59 5.63
N ARG A 611 -11.26 6.52 6.29
CA ARG A 611 -10.63 5.28 6.76
C ARG A 611 -10.49 5.32 8.26
N GLY A 612 -10.59 4.15 8.86
CA GLY A 612 -10.47 4.00 10.30
C GLY A 612 -11.03 2.67 10.76
N THR A 613 -11.72 2.68 11.88
CA THR A 613 -12.36 1.48 12.43
C THR A 613 -13.86 1.71 12.60
N TYR A 614 -14.65 0.66 12.42
CA TYR A 614 -16.09 0.71 12.63
C TYR A 614 -16.51 -0.23 13.76
N ASP A 615 -17.12 0.35 14.79
CA ASP A 615 -17.79 -0.40 15.86
C ASP A 615 -19.27 -0.55 15.53
N ARG A 616 -19.65 -1.77 15.16
CA ARG A 616 -21.03 -2.09 14.76
C ARG A 616 -22.00 -2.03 15.94
N ALA A 617 -21.55 -2.34 17.16
CA ALA A 617 -22.39 -2.36 18.34
C ALA A 617 -22.80 -0.95 18.76
N THR A 618 -21.91 0.03 18.64
CA THR A 618 -22.18 1.43 18.97
C THR A 618 -22.57 2.27 17.75
N ASN A 619 -22.52 1.69 16.55
CA ASN A 619 -22.72 2.38 15.27
C ASN A 619 -21.79 3.61 15.14
N THR A 620 -20.53 3.42 15.50
CA THR A 620 -19.52 4.50 15.50
C THR A 620 -18.39 4.18 14.52
N PHE A 621 -18.09 5.10 13.64
CA PHE A 621 -16.94 5.05 12.75
C PHE A 621 -15.85 5.98 13.30
N THR A 622 -14.75 5.41 13.82
CA THR A 622 -13.60 6.18 14.30
C THR A 622 -12.65 6.40 13.14
N ALA A 623 -12.57 7.64 12.68
CA ALA A 623 -11.85 8.00 11.47
C ALA A 623 -10.40 8.43 11.75
N ASP A 624 -9.44 7.76 11.11
CA ASP A 624 -8.04 8.19 11.04
C ASP A 624 -7.84 9.21 9.91
N THR A 625 -8.57 9.02 8.81
CA THR A 625 -8.57 9.96 7.67
C THR A 625 -9.99 10.25 7.21
N VAL A 626 -10.21 11.49 6.76
CA VAL A 626 -11.46 11.90 6.11
C VAL A 626 -11.12 12.80 4.92
N ASN A 627 -11.51 12.41 3.73
CA ASN A 627 -11.25 13.10 2.48
C ASN A 627 -12.58 13.52 1.85
N LEU A 628 -12.87 14.81 1.81
CA LEU A 628 -14.07 15.37 1.17
C LEU A 628 -13.69 16.01 -0.16
N VAL A 629 -14.23 15.47 -1.25
CA VAL A 629 -14.03 15.95 -2.61
C VAL A 629 -15.14 16.95 -2.96
N LEU A 630 -14.73 18.11 -3.51
CA LEU A 630 -15.61 19.19 -3.93
C LEU A 630 -15.73 19.25 -5.44
#